data_e049e9f0f00a3aa0b83873be1d1a945b
#
_entry.id   e049e9f0f00a3aa0b83873be1d1a945b
#
_cell.length_a   1.000
_cell.length_b   1.000
_cell.length_c   1.000
_cell.angle_alpha   90.00
_cell.angle_beta   90.00
_cell.angle_gamma   90.00
#
_symmetry.space_group_name_H-M   'P 1'
#
loop_
_entity.id
_entity.type
_entity.pdbx_description
1 polymer ?
#
loop_
_entity_poly.entity_id
_entity_poly.type
_entity_poly.pdbx_seq_one_letter_code
_entity_poly.pdbx_strand_id
1 'polypeptide(L)'
;MECPFANVFRLETARVLEKMSQYLPDNWKIHYYLGNLNYDKIPEKAVAEWEKSLKLNPNFAMAWRNMGWAYWKHFRDYKKAAQYYHKAIDLEKQPIFLEEGDQVFEAAGEDIAKRYELLKSNHAVAEKRYYPLAMEVVTGTYMGDFDYVLGLLRDCYFPTREGVGNFHDVYVDALLTAGWAKADAGDFPTAEKIMLEAFKYPENHQVFLYDTRTPRDAQIYCMLAQVCERAGEKAKAEEYYRKAAEVNVKKTNYRYWKGLALAKIGREKEANGLFESLVDSGKKGIVSSHVNFYGAEGTTGESIALINSRAYYTMGLGELGLGKKAEAKAHFEESDRLNPNRLWTREMLRRVEKQ
;
A
#
# COMPACT_ATOMS: atom_id res chain seq x y z
N MET A 1 30.98 -11.42 -22.23
CA MET A 1 30.53 -10.08 -21.82
C MET A 1 29.14 -10.25 -21.26
N GLU A 2 29.00 -10.21 -19.95
CA GLU A 2 27.73 -10.30 -19.26
C GLU A 2 27.14 -8.88 -19.20
N CYS A 3 26.13 -8.60 -20.02
CA CYS A 3 25.40 -7.35 -19.97
C CYS A 3 23.90 -7.65 -19.82
N PRO A 4 23.43 -7.98 -18.60
CA PRO A 4 22.02 -8.37 -18.36
C PRO A 4 21.03 -7.22 -18.61
N PHE A 5 21.51 -5.99 -18.60
CA PHE A 5 20.69 -4.78 -18.76
C PHE A 5 20.88 -4.04 -20.08
N ALA A 6 21.38 -4.68 -21.13
CA ALA A 6 21.47 -4.03 -22.42
C ALA A 6 20.05 -3.75 -22.97
N ASN A 7 19.62 -2.50 -22.93
CA ASN A 7 18.42 -2.05 -23.58
C ASN A 7 18.66 -1.97 -25.09
N VAL A 8 18.21 -2.98 -25.80
CA VAL A 8 18.23 -3.03 -27.25
C VAL A 8 16.92 -2.43 -27.73
N PHE A 9 16.95 -1.28 -28.40
CA PHE A 9 15.73 -0.55 -28.83
C PHE A 9 15.74 -0.14 -30.31
N ARG A 10 16.76 -0.51 -31.07
CA ARG A 10 16.84 -0.17 -32.49
C ARG A 10 16.30 -1.30 -33.36
N LEU A 11 15.43 -0.97 -34.32
CA LEU A 11 14.83 -1.94 -35.24
C LEU A 11 15.88 -2.68 -36.08
N GLU A 12 16.99 -2.04 -36.42
CA GLU A 12 18.12 -2.67 -37.13
C GLU A 12 18.71 -3.82 -36.30
N THR A 13 18.77 -3.66 -34.97
CA THR A 13 19.24 -4.70 -34.07
C THR A 13 18.33 -5.92 -34.07
N ALA A 14 17.01 -5.73 -34.21
CA ALA A 14 16.06 -6.83 -34.35
C ALA A 14 16.40 -7.74 -35.54
N ARG A 15 16.62 -7.14 -36.71
CA ARG A 15 16.99 -7.89 -37.95
C ARG A 15 18.30 -8.66 -37.77
N VAL A 16 19.29 -8.04 -37.10
CA VAL A 16 20.57 -8.71 -36.84
C VAL A 16 20.36 -9.90 -35.91
N LEU A 17 19.61 -9.73 -34.81
CA LEU A 17 19.34 -10.81 -33.85
C LEU A 17 18.49 -11.93 -34.48
N GLU A 18 17.49 -11.60 -35.28
CA GLU A 18 16.69 -12.59 -36.04
C GLU A 18 17.57 -13.40 -36.98
N LYS A 19 18.52 -12.76 -37.67
CA LYS A 19 19.48 -13.49 -38.50
C LYS A 19 20.44 -14.34 -37.66
N MET A 20 20.93 -13.80 -36.55
CA MET A 20 21.81 -14.54 -35.63
C MET A 20 21.11 -15.76 -35.00
N SER A 21 19.80 -15.69 -34.73
CA SER A 21 19.05 -16.83 -34.20
C SER A 21 18.98 -18.03 -35.16
N GLN A 22 19.10 -17.78 -36.46
CA GLN A 22 19.17 -18.85 -37.47
C GLN A 22 20.52 -19.60 -37.44
N TYR A 23 21.61 -18.90 -37.11
CA TYR A 23 22.96 -19.48 -37.04
C TYR A 23 23.31 -20.01 -35.65
N LEU A 24 22.70 -19.46 -34.62
CA LEU A 24 22.97 -19.78 -33.20
C LEU A 24 21.63 -20.02 -32.46
N PRO A 25 20.85 -21.05 -32.85
CA PRO A 25 19.52 -21.29 -32.31
C PRO A 25 19.50 -21.63 -30.82
N ASP A 26 20.60 -22.14 -30.29
CA ASP A 26 20.73 -22.52 -28.87
C ASP A 26 21.31 -21.40 -27.99
N ASN A 27 21.46 -20.21 -28.54
CA ASN A 27 21.94 -19.07 -27.76
C ASN A 27 20.78 -18.33 -27.08
N TRP A 28 20.53 -18.66 -25.80
CA TRP A 28 19.46 -18.09 -25.01
C TRP A 28 19.45 -16.54 -24.95
N LYS A 29 20.64 -15.90 -25.03
CA LYS A 29 20.75 -14.42 -25.00
C LYS A 29 20.11 -13.76 -26.21
N ILE A 30 20.20 -14.36 -27.38
CA ILE A 30 19.59 -13.85 -28.61
C ILE A 30 18.06 -13.81 -28.41
N HIS A 31 17.46 -14.88 -27.93
CA HIS A 31 16.03 -14.96 -27.66
C HIS A 31 15.60 -13.99 -26.56
N TYR A 32 16.41 -13.83 -25.51
CA TYR A 32 16.14 -12.82 -24.47
C TYR A 32 16.08 -11.39 -25.05
N TYR A 33 17.05 -11.00 -25.88
CA TYR A 33 17.06 -9.67 -26.50
C TYR A 33 15.97 -9.48 -27.56
N LEU A 34 15.62 -10.52 -28.32
CA LEU A 34 14.48 -10.47 -29.24
C LEU A 34 13.16 -10.25 -28.45
N GLY A 35 13.02 -10.89 -27.32
CA GLY A 35 11.90 -10.64 -26.42
C GLY A 35 11.83 -9.18 -25.95
N ASN A 36 12.96 -8.62 -25.49
CA ASN A 36 13.02 -7.22 -25.05
C ASN A 36 12.64 -6.23 -26.17
N LEU A 37 13.10 -6.48 -27.40
CA LEU A 37 12.78 -5.64 -28.57
C LEU A 37 11.30 -5.69 -28.97
N ASN A 38 10.64 -6.81 -28.78
CA ASN A 38 9.24 -6.98 -29.16
C ASN A 38 8.26 -6.52 -28.08
N TYR A 39 8.72 -6.35 -26.83
CA TYR A 39 7.86 -6.17 -25.67
C TYR A 39 6.81 -5.06 -25.81
N ASP A 40 7.21 -3.86 -26.25
CA ASP A 40 6.31 -2.70 -26.34
C ASP A 40 5.26 -2.80 -27.45
N LYS A 41 5.58 -3.48 -28.54
CA LYS A 41 4.75 -3.49 -29.75
C LYS A 41 4.03 -4.80 -29.99
N ILE A 42 4.65 -5.93 -29.66
CA ILE A 42 4.14 -7.27 -29.93
C ILE A 42 4.44 -8.14 -28.69
N PRO A 43 3.73 -7.92 -27.56
CA PRO A 43 4.03 -8.60 -26.30
C PRO A 43 3.91 -10.14 -26.38
N GLU A 44 3.04 -10.67 -27.24
CA GLU A 44 2.93 -12.11 -27.48
C GLU A 44 4.23 -12.68 -28.09
N LYS A 45 4.83 -11.96 -29.04
CA LYS A 45 6.13 -12.36 -29.63
C LYS A 45 7.25 -12.25 -28.59
N ALA A 46 7.21 -11.22 -27.74
CA ALA A 46 8.18 -11.06 -26.65
C ALA A 46 8.15 -12.25 -25.70
N VAL A 47 6.96 -12.64 -25.24
CA VAL A 47 6.77 -13.80 -24.36
C VAL A 47 7.28 -15.09 -25.02
N ALA A 48 6.94 -15.32 -26.30
CA ALA A 48 7.41 -16.51 -27.02
C ALA A 48 8.95 -16.57 -27.14
N GLU A 49 9.60 -15.44 -27.32
CA GLU A 49 11.07 -15.40 -27.36
C GLU A 49 11.70 -15.59 -25.96
N TRP A 50 11.13 -15.02 -24.91
CA TRP A 50 11.59 -15.28 -23.55
C TRP A 50 11.36 -16.73 -23.10
N GLU A 51 10.26 -17.37 -23.54
CA GLU A 51 10.04 -18.82 -23.31
C GLU A 51 11.15 -19.67 -23.95
N LYS A 52 11.58 -19.34 -25.18
CA LYS A 52 12.73 -20.00 -25.82
C LYS A 52 14.02 -19.79 -25.02
N SER A 53 14.26 -18.52 -24.60
CA SER A 53 15.39 -18.19 -23.75
C SER A 53 15.42 -19.04 -22.47
N LEU A 54 14.27 -19.15 -21.78
CA LEU A 54 14.13 -19.91 -20.54
C LEU A 54 14.19 -21.43 -20.71
N LYS A 55 13.78 -21.95 -21.86
CA LYS A 55 14.01 -23.38 -22.22
C LYS A 55 15.50 -23.69 -22.31
N LEU A 56 16.29 -22.76 -22.85
CA LEU A 56 17.72 -22.92 -23.00
C LEU A 56 18.52 -22.61 -21.73
N ASN A 57 18.03 -21.62 -20.94
CA ASN A 57 18.61 -21.26 -19.64
C ASN A 57 17.52 -20.96 -18.61
N PRO A 58 17.03 -21.98 -17.91
CA PRO A 58 15.96 -21.82 -16.92
C PRO A 58 16.38 -21.07 -15.64
N ASN A 59 17.67 -20.86 -15.44
CA ASN A 59 18.21 -20.17 -14.26
C ASN A 59 18.42 -18.66 -14.48
N PHE A 60 17.98 -18.12 -15.59
CA PHE A 60 18.10 -16.69 -15.89
C PHE A 60 16.95 -15.89 -15.29
N ALA A 61 17.14 -15.39 -14.06
CA ALA A 61 16.12 -14.70 -13.27
C ALA A 61 15.47 -13.50 -13.99
N MET A 62 16.25 -12.73 -14.77
CA MET A 62 15.76 -11.56 -15.49
C MET A 62 14.70 -11.91 -16.55
N ALA A 63 14.83 -13.05 -17.22
CA ALA A 63 13.81 -13.47 -18.18
C ALA A 63 12.50 -13.88 -17.48
N TRP A 64 12.57 -14.52 -16.32
CA TRP A 64 11.40 -14.81 -15.48
C TRP A 64 10.72 -13.51 -15.02
N ARG A 65 11.51 -12.53 -14.57
CA ARG A 65 10.99 -11.19 -14.22
C ARG A 65 10.29 -10.52 -15.41
N ASN A 66 10.87 -10.58 -16.60
CA ASN A 66 10.29 -9.98 -17.81
C ASN A 66 8.97 -10.67 -18.22
N MET A 67 8.89 -12.00 -18.08
CA MET A 67 7.64 -12.74 -18.22
C MET A 67 6.58 -12.21 -17.25
N GLY A 68 6.93 -12.12 -15.96
CA GLY A 68 6.02 -11.57 -14.93
C GLY A 68 5.55 -10.15 -15.27
N TRP A 69 6.47 -9.29 -15.70
CA TRP A 69 6.15 -7.93 -16.11
C TRP A 69 5.18 -7.86 -17.27
N ALA A 70 5.36 -8.70 -18.33
CA ALA A 70 4.46 -8.76 -19.46
C ALA A 70 3.04 -9.21 -19.05
N TYR A 71 2.95 -10.28 -18.24
CA TYR A 71 1.66 -10.76 -17.73
C TYR A 71 0.96 -9.73 -16.84
N TRP A 72 1.72 -8.96 -16.08
CA TRP A 72 1.17 -7.87 -15.28
C TRP A 72 0.65 -6.72 -16.15
N LYS A 73 1.48 -6.18 -17.05
CA LYS A 73 1.20 -4.92 -17.75
C LYS A 73 0.33 -5.08 -19.01
N HIS A 74 0.59 -6.09 -19.82
CA HIS A 74 -0.13 -6.29 -21.07
C HIS A 74 -1.31 -7.24 -20.95
N PHE A 75 -1.10 -8.42 -20.35
CA PHE A 75 -2.14 -9.46 -20.31
C PHE A 75 -3.08 -9.36 -19.11
N ARG A 76 -2.74 -8.58 -18.07
CA ARG A 76 -3.53 -8.43 -16.86
C ARG A 76 -3.82 -9.75 -16.13
N ASP A 77 -3.01 -10.76 -16.34
CA ASP A 77 -3.05 -12.03 -15.62
C ASP A 77 -2.12 -11.96 -14.41
N TYR A 78 -2.64 -11.37 -13.33
CA TYR A 78 -1.87 -11.13 -12.11
C TYR A 78 -1.40 -12.42 -11.44
N LYS A 79 -2.20 -13.51 -11.50
CA LYS A 79 -1.82 -14.80 -10.91
C LYS A 79 -0.63 -15.42 -11.63
N LYS A 80 -0.64 -15.37 -12.95
CA LYS A 80 0.48 -15.86 -13.76
C LYS A 80 1.72 -14.97 -13.61
N ALA A 81 1.52 -13.66 -13.53
CA ALA A 81 2.59 -12.72 -13.23
C ALA A 81 3.26 -13.05 -11.89
N ALA A 82 2.47 -13.30 -10.83
CA ALA A 82 2.99 -13.67 -9.52
C ALA A 82 3.85 -14.94 -9.56
N GLN A 83 3.42 -15.98 -10.26
CA GLN A 83 4.21 -17.22 -10.43
C GLN A 83 5.60 -16.94 -11.03
N TYR A 84 5.66 -16.05 -12.02
CA TYR A 84 6.93 -15.68 -12.67
C TYR A 84 7.82 -14.84 -11.76
N TYR A 85 7.24 -13.91 -10.98
CA TYR A 85 8.01 -13.12 -10.01
C TYR A 85 8.54 -13.97 -8.86
N HIS A 86 7.76 -14.91 -8.34
CA HIS A 86 8.28 -15.87 -7.36
C HIS A 86 9.48 -16.62 -7.90
N LYS A 87 9.39 -17.13 -9.15
CA LYS A 87 10.52 -17.84 -9.77
C LYS A 87 11.75 -16.94 -9.96
N ALA A 88 11.57 -15.68 -10.34
CA ALA A 88 12.67 -14.72 -10.47
C ALA A 88 13.33 -14.45 -9.11
N ILE A 89 12.53 -14.21 -8.06
CA ILE A 89 13.01 -13.94 -6.70
C ILE A 89 13.70 -15.17 -6.09
N ASP A 90 13.21 -16.38 -6.34
CA ASP A 90 13.83 -17.61 -5.87
C ASP A 90 15.23 -17.82 -6.46
N LEU A 91 15.40 -17.46 -7.75
CA LEU A 91 16.67 -17.58 -8.45
C LEU A 91 17.65 -16.48 -8.03
N GLU A 92 17.15 -15.26 -7.85
CA GLU A 92 18.00 -14.11 -7.54
C GLU A 92 17.24 -13.07 -6.70
N LYS A 93 17.79 -12.72 -5.55
CA LYS A 93 17.24 -11.75 -4.63
C LYS A 93 17.69 -10.33 -5.03
N GLN A 94 16.96 -9.70 -5.95
CA GLN A 94 17.23 -8.31 -6.34
C GLN A 94 16.20 -7.35 -5.74
N PRO A 95 16.60 -6.13 -5.33
CA PRO A 95 15.66 -5.15 -4.77
C PRO A 95 14.52 -4.80 -5.71
N ILE A 96 14.79 -4.73 -7.03
CA ILE A 96 13.77 -4.44 -8.04
C ILE A 96 12.76 -5.59 -8.19
N PHE A 97 13.18 -6.84 -8.01
CA PHE A 97 12.27 -7.99 -8.07
C PHE A 97 11.35 -8.03 -6.87
N LEU A 98 11.84 -7.64 -5.68
CA LEU A 98 11.00 -7.49 -4.50
C LEU A 98 9.99 -6.34 -4.66
N GLU A 99 10.42 -5.20 -5.21
CA GLU A 99 9.57 -4.03 -5.45
C GLU A 99 8.42 -4.34 -6.42
N GLU A 100 8.75 -4.89 -7.58
CA GLU A 100 7.76 -5.21 -8.61
C GLU A 100 6.92 -6.43 -8.23
N GLY A 101 7.58 -7.45 -7.64
CA GLY A 101 6.93 -8.67 -7.18
C GLY A 101 5.87 -8.38 -6.13
N ASP A 102 6.16 -7.58 -5.11
CA ASP A 102 5.19 -7.24 -4.06
C ASP A 102 3.93 -6.56 -4.62
N GLN A 103 4.10 -5.63 -5.60
CA GLN A 103 2.95 -5.01 -6.28
C GLN A 103 2.11 -6.03 -7.05
N VAL A 104 2.76 -7.00 -7.68
CA VAL A 104 2.08 -8.07 -8.42
C VAL A 104 1.38 -9.03 -7.46
N PHE A 105 2.00 -9.39 -6.34
CA PHE A 105 1.43 -10.27 -5.32
C PHE A 105 0.18 -9.64 -4.70
N GLU A 106 0.22 -8.33 -4.41
CA GLU A 106 -0.95 -7.58 -3.97
C GLU A 106 -2.07 -7.62 -5.02
N ALA A 107 -1.75 -7.34 -6.29
CA ALA A 107 -2.72 -7.36 -7.39
C ALA A 107 -3.28 -8.78 -7.66
N ALA A 108 -2.50 -9.81 -7.40
CA ALA A 108 -2.91 -11.22 -7.49
C ALA A 108 -3.79 -11.67 -6.31
N GLY A 109 -3.90 -10.85 -5.26
CA GLY A 109 -4.63 -11.17 -4.03
C GLY A 109 -3.89 -12.17 -3.14
N GLU A 110 -2.56 -12.18 -3.16
CA GLU A 110 -1.79 -13.01 -2.25
C GLU A 110 -1.95 -12.56 -0.80
N ASP A 111 -1.89 -13.53 0.11
CA ASP A 111 -2.00 -13.31 1.54
C ASP A 111 -0.91 -12.35 2.02
N ILE A 112 -1.32 -11.32 2.74
CA ILE A 112 -0.41 -10.29 3.26
C ILE A 112 0.65 -10.87 4.21
N ALA A 113 0.35 -11.97 4.92
CA ALA A 113 1.33 -12.64 5.76
C ALA A 113 2.48 -13.23 4.93
N LYS A 114 2.19 -13.81 3.76
CA LYS A 114 3.24 -14.31 2.85
C LYS A 114 4.08 -13.18 2.29
N ARG A 115 3.45 -12.06 1.92
CA ARG A 115 4.14 -10.86 1.45
C ARG A 115 5.06 -10.31 2.53
N TYR A 116 4.58 -10.22 3.77
CA TYR A 116 5.36 -9.79 4.92
C TYR A 116 6.58 -10.69 5.16
N GLU A 117 6.39 -12.00 5.24
CA GLU A 117 7.47 -12.97 5.43
C GLU A 117 8.52 -12.89 4.32
N LEU A 118 8.11 -12.69 3.07
CA LEU A 118 9.03 -12.52 1.95
C LEU A 118 9.89 -11.27 2.13
N LEU A 119 9.29 -10.12 2.46
CA LEU A 119 10.01 -8.86 2.66
C LEU A 119 10.92 -8.95 3.88
N LYS A 120 10.41 -9.37 5.04
CA LYS A 120 11.14 -9.49 6.29
C LYS A 120 12.34 -10.44 6.19
N SER A 121 12.15 -11.62 5.59
CA SER A 121 13.23 -12.59 5.40
C SER A 121 14.31 -12.11 4.41
N ASN A 122 14.02 -11.09 3.62
CA ASN A 122 14.95 -10.48 2.67
C ASN A 122 15.23 -9.00 2.98
N HIS A 123 15.10 -8.59 4.25
CA HIS A 123 15.27 -7.20 4.69
C HIS A 123 16.55 -6.54 4.13
N ALA A 124 17.70 -7.19 4.22
CA ALA A 124 18.98 -6.67 3.70
C ALA A 124 18.99 -6.37 2.19
N VAL A 125 18.01 -6.90 1.45
CA VAL A 125 17.79 -6.59 0.04
C VAL A 125 16.69 -5.52 -0.09
N ALA A 126 15.62 -5.64 0.69
CA ALA A 126 14.48 -4.73 0.67
C ALA A 126 14.88 -3.29 1.06
N GLU A 127 15.75 -3.12 2.08
CA GLU A 127 16.23 -1.82 2.55
C GLU A 127 17.01 -1.00 1.50
N LYS A 128 17.49 -1.63 0.43
CA LYS A 128 18.20 -0.96 -0.66
C LYS A 128 17.28 -0.15 -1.59
N ARG A 129 15.96 -0.28 -1.45
CA ARG A 129 14.98 0.48 -2.23
C ARG A 129 13.84 0.94 -1.33
N TYR A 130 13.35 2.15 -1.60
CA TYR A 130 12.27 2.76 -0.83
C TYR A 130 11.00 1.90 -0.76
N TYR A 131 10.52 1.41 -1.92
CA TYR A 131 9.22 0.73 -1.98
C TYR A 131 9.19 -0.57 -1.17
N PRO A 132 10.10 -1.55 -1.36
CA PRO A 132 10.04 -2.78 -0.58
C PRO A 132 10.25 -2.53 0.91
N LEU A 133 11.11 -1.57 1.30
CA LEU A 133 11.27 -1.19 2.71
C LEU A 133 9.98 -0.58 3.29
N ALA A 134 9.33 0.32 2.56
CA ALA A 134 8.07 0.91 2.99
C ALA A 134 6.95 -0.15 3.10
N MET A 135 6.90 -1.10 2.16
CA MET A 135 5.93 -2.20 2.21
C MET A 135 6.21 -3.20 3.32
N GLU A 136 7.46 -3.38 3.73
CA GLU A 136 7.82 -4.15 4.92
C GLU A 136 7.22 -3.53 6.19
N VAL A 137 7.28 -2.20 6.33
CA VAL A 137 6.62 -1.46 7.41
C VAL A 137 5.08 -1.60 7.32
N VAL A 138 4.50 -1.42 6.14
CA VAL A 138 3.04 -1.52 5.93
C VAL A 138 2.52 -2.91 6.27
N THR A 139 3.14 -3.95 5.71
CA THR A 139 2.70 -5.34 5.93
C THR A 139 2.98 -5.80 7.35
N GLY A 140 4.11 -5.40 7.95
CA GLY A 140 4.43 -5.67 9.34
C GLY A 140 3.46 -4.98 10.31
N THR A 141 3.06 -3.74 10.03
CA THR A 141 2.01 -3.03 10.78
C THR A 141 0.68 -3.79 10.72
N TYR A 142 0.31 -4.26 9.53
CA TYR A 142 -0.90 -5.06 9.32
C TYR A 142 -0.86 -6.38 10.10
N MET A 143 0.32 -7.01 10.18
CA MET A 143 0.54 -8.25 10.95
C MET A 143 0.61 -8.03 12.47
N GLY A 144 0.78 -6.78 12.92
CA GLY A 144 0.92 -6.44 14.33
C GLY A 144 2.31 -6.71 14.91
N ASP A 145 3.32 -6.84 14.08
CA ASP A 145 4.72 -7.01 14.50
C ASP A 145 5.34 -5.64 14.83
N PHE A 146 4.75 -4.98 15.84
CA PHE A 146 5.03 -3.58 16.15
C PHE A 146 6.45 -3.33 16.64
N ASP A 147 7.05 -4.24 17.41
CA ASP A 147 8.42 -4.05 17.90
C ASP A 147 9.40 -4.01 16.75
N TYR A 148 9.24 -4.89 15.76
CA TYR A 148 10.05 -4.90 14.54
C TYR A 148 9.80 -3.65 13.69
N VAL A 149 8.54 -3.31 13.43
CA VAL A 149 8.15 -2.14 12.63
C VAL A 149 8.68 -0.84 13.23
N LEU A 150 8.53 -0.64 14.54
CA LEU A 150 9.05 0.55 15.21
C LEU A 150 10.58 0.60 15.19
N GLY A 151 11.26 -0.55 15.17
CA GLY A 151 12.68 -0.67 14.91
C GLY A 151 13.05 -0.15 13.52
N LEU A 152 12.37 -0.62 12.46
CA LEU A 152 12.59 -0.14 11.09
C LEU A 152 12.40 1.37 10.97
N LEU A 153 11.31 1.89 11.53
CA LEU A 153 10.98 3.33 11.49
C LEU A 153 12.04 4.20 12.17
N ARG A 154 12.71 3.68 13.22
CA ARG A 154 13.78 4.38 13.92
C ARG A 154 15.11 4.30 13.21
N ASP A 155 15.47 3.12 12.68
CA ASP A 155 16.83 2.78 12.29
C ASP A 155 17.07 2.87 10.77
N CYS A 156 16.02 2.75 9.95
CA CYS A 156 16.14 2.81 8.49
C CYS A 156 15.90 4.22 7.94
N TYR A 157 16.41 4.45 6.73
CA TYR A 157 16.25 5.70 6.00
C TYR A 157 15.19 5.57 4.89
N PHE A 158 14.22 6.46 4.89
CA PHE A 158 13.11 6.49 3.93
C PHE A 158 13.19 7.74 3.06
N PRO A 159 13.91 7.66 1.92
CA PRO A 159 14.07 8.81 1.04
C PRO A 159 12.74 9.16 0.36
N THR A 160 12.44 10.45 0.30
CA THR A 160 11.33 10.92 -0.53
C THR A 160 11.71 10.88 -2.00
N ARG A 161 10.80 10.39 -2.84
CA ARG A 161 10.95 10.36 -4.30
C ARG A 161 9.72 10.95 -4.96
N GLU A 162 9.91 11.59 -6.11
CA GLU A 162 8.82 12.06 -6.93
C GLU A 162 7.91 10.89 -7.35
N GLY A 163 6.59 11.09 -7.25
CA GLY A 163 5.60 10.06 -7.58
C GLY A 163 5.35 9.01 -6.50
N VAL A 164 6.04 9.08 -5.36
CA VAL A 164 5.81 8.18 -4.22
C VAL A 164 4.86 8.85 -3.22
N GLY A 165 3.98 8.06 -2.61
CA GLY A 165 3.06 8.54 -1.58
C GLY A 165 3.77 9.07 -0.34
N ASN A 166 3.02 9.79 0.51
CA ASN A 166 3.54 10.35 1.74
C ASN A 166 3.87 9.25 2.76
N PHE A 167 5.16 9.02 3.02
CA PHE A 167 5.61 8.04 4.00
C PHE A 167 5.16 8.37 5.43
N HIS A 168 4.90 9.65 5.73
CA HIS A 168 4.37 10.04 7.03
C HIS A 168 3.02 9.38 7.35
N ASP A 169 2.16 9.13 6.35
CA ASP A 169 0.93 8.39 6.56
C ASP A 169 1.21 6.94 7.05
N VAL A 170 2.23 6.28 6.50
CA VAL A 170 2.67 4.94 6.94
C VAL A 170 3.22 4.97 8.38
N TYR A 171 4.03 5.98 8.68
CA TYR A 171 4.57 6.20 10.03
C TYR A 171 3.46 6.39 11.07
N VAL A 172 2.50 7.27 10.78
CA VAL A 172 1.35 7.53 11.68
C VAL A 172 0.49 6.27 11.84
N ASP A 173 0.25 5.51 10.76
CA ASP A 173 -0.53 4.27 10.83
C ASP A 173 0.14 3.25 11.78
N ALA A 174 1.45 3.06 11.67
CA ALA A 174 2.20 2.15 12.52
C ALA A 174 2.13 2.57 14.00
N LEU A 175 2.34 3.86 14.30
CA LEU A 175 2.31 4.37 15.66
C LEU A 175 0.91 4.30 16.30
N LEU A 176 -0.12 4.67 15.56
CA LEU A 176 -1.49 4.63 16.08
C LEU A 176 -1.97 3.20 16.34
N THR A 177 -1.63 2.26 15.46
CA THR A 177 -2.00 0.86 15.66
C THR A 177 -1.17 0.19 16.75
N ALA A 178 0.13 0.48 16.83
CA ALA A 178 1.00 0.01 17.94
C ALA A 178 0.53 0.55 19.29
N GLY A 179 0.27 1.86 19.37
CA GLY A 179 -0.26 2.47 20.58
C GLY A 179 -1.62 1.89 20.98
N TRP A 180 -2.51 1.65 20.00
CA TRP A 180 -3.80 1.02 20.28
C TRP A 180 -3.66 -0.41 20.84
N ALA A 181 -2.72 -1.21 20.29
CA ALA A 181 -2.42 -2.54 20.80
C ALA A 181 -1.91 -2.51 22.26
N LYS A 182 -1.06 -1.52 22.61
CA LYS A 182 -0.64 -1.31 24.02
C LYS A 182 -1.81 -0.95 24.92
N ALA A 183 -2.72 -0.09 24.45
CA ALA A 183 -3.94 0.26 25.18
C ALA A 183 -4.88 -0.95 25.36
N ASP A 184 -4.99 -1.83 24.35
CA ASP A 184 -5.75 -3.08 24.47
C ASP A 184 -5.15 -4.05 25.48
N ALA A 185 -3.83 -4.00 25.68
CA ALA A 185 -3.11 -4.74 26.73
C ALA A 185 -3.16 -4.06 28.12
N GLY A 186 -3.81 -2.89 28.24
CA GLY A 186 -3.88 -2.13 29.51
C GLY A 186 -2.69 -1.22 29.79
N ASP A 187 -1.69 -1.17 28.91
CA ASP A 187 -0.51 -0.31 29.07
C ASP A 187 -0.78 1.08 28.44
N PHE A 188 -1.63 1.86 29.12
CA PHE A 188 -2.04 3.19 28.66
C PHE A 188 -0.89 4.21 28.60
N PRO A 189 0.07 4.25 29.55
CA PRO A 189 1.20 5.17 29.47
C PRO A 189 2.08 4.94 28.24
N THR A 190 2.39 3.68 27.92
CA THR A 190 3.15 3.35 26.70
C THR A 190 2.35 3.64 25.44
N ALA A 191 1.04 3.36 25.44
CA ALA A 191 0.13 3.67 24.34
C ALA A 191 0.16 5.17 23.98
N GLU A 192 0.00 6.01 24.99
CA GLU A 192 0.04 7.46 24.82
C GLU A 192 1.39 7.94 24.28
N LYS A 193 2.49 7.46 24.89
CA LYS A 193 3.85 7.82 24.47
C LYS A 193 4.08 7.49 22.99
N ILE A 194 3.69 6.30 22.54
CA ILE A 194 3.83 5.88 21.14
C ILE A 194 2.99 6.78 20.23
N MET A 195 1.72 7.03 20.57
CA MET A 195 0.84 7.85 19.74
C MET A 195 1.28 9.31 19.64
N LEU A 196 1.90 9.88 20.68
CA LEU A 196 2.44 11.24 20.65
C LEU A 196 3.61 11.38 19.67
N GLU A 197 4.37 10.32 19.39
CA GLU A 197 5.41 10.34 18.36
C GLU A 197 4.82 10.62 16.95
N ALA A 198 3.55 10.30 16.72
CA ALA A 198 2.89 10.50 15.43
C ALA A 198 2.79 11.98 14.98
N PHE A 199 2.99 12.94 15.89
CA PHE A 199 3.11 14.36 15.54
C PHE A 199 4.50 14.77 15.06
N LYS A 200 5.49 13.89 15.21
CA LYS A 200 6.87 14.18 14.83
C LYS A 200 7.13 13.82 13.38
N TYR A 201 8.09 14.49 12.80
CA TYR A 201 8.61 14.27 11.45
C TYR A 201 10.09 13.89 11.56
N PRO A 202 10.43 12.60 11.75
CA PRO A 202 11.81 12.17 11.90
C PRO A 202 12.65 12.51 10.66
N GLU A 203 13.89 12.95 10.86
CA GLU A 203 14.79 13.38 9.77
C GLU A 203 15.09 12.24 8.79
N ASN A 204 15.14 10.99 9.28
CA ASN A 204 15.35 9.81 8.44
C ASN A 204 14.16 9.46 7.54
N HIS A 205 13.00 10.15 7.66
CA HIS A 205 11.82 9.88 6.82
C HIS A 205 11.64 10.88 5.68
N GLN A 206 12.51 11.83 5.48
CA GLN A 206 12.51 12.84 4.40
C GLN A 206 11.10 13.30 3.92
N VAL A 207 10.27 13.78 4.81
CA VAL A 207 8.94 14.29 4.46
C VAL A 207 9.04 15.74 3.99
N PHE A 208 8.46 16.06 2.83
CA PHE A 208 8.41 17.45 2.37
C PHE A 208 7.52 18.32 3.26
N LEU A 209 7.90 19.59 3.44
CA LEU A 209 7.17 20.55 4.30
C LEU A 209 5.70 20.73 3.93
N TYR A 210 5.31 20.57 2.66
CA TYR A 210 3.90 20.65 2.26
C TYR A 210 3.10 19.39 2.70
N ASP A 211 3.74 18.26 2.94
CA ASP A 211 3.10 17.04 3.41
C ASP A 211 2.71 17.15 4.89
N THR A 212 3.40 18.01 5.65
CA THR A 212 3.06 18.32 7.05
C THR A 212 1.69 18.97 7.22
N ARG A 213 1.09 19.43 6.11
CA ARG A 213 -0.25 20.02 6.10
C ARG A 213 -1.37 19.00 5.96
N THR A 214 -1.06 17.71 5.94
CA THR A 214 -2.07 16.66 5.85
C THR A 214 -2.58 16.41 7.27
N PRO A 215 -3.82 16.78 7.60
CA PRO A 215 -4.25 16.82 9.00
C PRO A 215 -4.69 15.46 9.48
N ARG A 216 -3.74 14.61 9.81
CA ARG A 216 -3.99 13.42 10.62
C ARG A 216 -4.18 13.76 12.10
N ASP A 217 -3.89 15.00 12.47
CA ASP A 217 -3.98 15.50 13.85
C ASP A 217 -5.34 15.21 14.49
N ALA A 218 -6.45 15.35 13.75
CA ALA A 218 -7.76 15.00 14.25
C ALA A 218 -7.87 13.51 14.64
N GLN A 219 -7.26 12.61 13.85
CA GLN A 219 -7.21 11.18 14.15
C GLN A 219 -6.31 10.92 15.37
N ILE A 220 -5.11 11.49 15.39
CA ILE A 220 -4.14 11.31 16.46
C ILE A 220 -4.73 11.78 17.79
N TYR A 221 -5.23 13.02 17.84
CA TYR A 221 -5.86 13.55 19.07
C TYR A 221 -7.09 12.75 19.50
N CYS A 222 -7.97 12.34 18.56
CA CYS A 222 -9.13 11.56 18.91
C CYS A 222 -8.76 10.18 19.47
N MET A 223 -7.74 9.51 18.94
CA MET A 223 -7.28 8.23 19.46
C MET A 223 -6.57 8.37 20.80
N LEU A 224 -5.76 9.43 21.01
CA LEU A 224 -5.20 9.78 22.32
C LEU A 224 -6.30 10.01 23.36
N ALA A 225 -7.34 10.76 22.99
CA ALA A 225 -8.49 10.98 23.86
C ALA A 225 -9.17 9.67 24.26
N GLN A 226 -9.36 8.74 23.32
CA GLN A 226 -9.93 7.42 23.60
C GLN A 226 -9.04 6.58 24.54
N VAL A 227 -7.71 6.66 24.38
CA VAL A 227 -6.76 6.00 25.31
C VAL A 227 -6.85 6.59 26.70
N CYS A 228 -6.85 7.91 26.85
CA CYS A 228 -7.01 8.60 28.14
C CYS A 228 -8.38 8.30 28.78
N GLU A 229 -9.46 8.24 28.01
CA GLU A 229 -10.79 7.86 28.48
C GLU A 229 -10.79 6.44 29.08
N ARG A 230 -10.17 5.48 28.40
CA ARG A 230 -10.00 4.09 28.88
C ARG A 230 -9.09 4.00 30.13
N ALA A 231 -8.11 4.88 30.25
CA ALA A 231 -7.24 5.02 31.42
C ALA A 231 -7.93 5.69 32.62
N GLY A 232 -9.16 6.25 32.45
CA GLY A 232 -9.85 7.01 33.47
C GLY A 232 -9.43 8.47 33.59
N GLU A 233 -8.56 8.95 32.74
CA GLU A 233 -8.01 10.33 32.69
C GLU A 233 -8.97 11.31 32.00
N LYS A 234 -10.18 11.48 32.54
CA LYS A 234 -11.30 12.21 31.89
C LYS A 234 -10.95 13.62 31.45
N ALA A 235 -10.26 14.40 32.29
CA ALA A 235 -9.90 15.79 31.96
C ALA A 235 -8.95 15.87 30.76
N LYS A 236 -7.98 14.98 30.71
CA LYS A 236 -7.02 14.88 29.60
C LYS A 236 -7.68 14.38 28.33
N ALA A 237 -8.59 13.41 28.43
CA ALA A 237 -9.39 12.95 27.31
C ALA A 237 -10.23 14.08 26.71
N GLU A 238 -10.90 14.89 27.55
CA GLU A 238 -11.68 16.07 27.08
C GLU A 238 -10.78 17.09 26.37
N GLU A 239 -9.59 17.38 26.89
CA GLU A 239 -8.62 18.27 26.27
C GLU A 239 -8.25 17.78 24.85
N TYR A 240 -7.93 16.49 24.70
CA TYR A 240 -7.60 15.93 23.38
C TYR A 240 -8.82 15.91 22.43
N TYR A 241 -10.04 15.63 22.91
CA TYR A 241 -11.23 15.74 22.08
C TYR A 241 -11.46 17.18 21.58
N ARG A 242 -11.23 18.19 22.42
CA ARG A 242 -11.30 19.62 21.98
C ARG A 242 -10.27 19.92 20.90
N LYS A 243 -9.02 19.48 21.09
CA LYS A 243 -7.97 19.64 20.07
C LYS A 243 -8.37 18.97 18.74
N ALA A 244 -8.88 17.73 18.76
CA ALA A 244 -9.33 17.03 17.58
C ALA A 244 -10.48 17.75 16.86
N ALA A 245 -11.41 18.33 17.61
CA ALA A 245 -12.56 19.08 17.10
C ALA A 245 -12.18 20.38 16.38
N GLU A 246 -11.06 20.99 16.76
CA GLU A 246 -10.56 22.26 16.18
C GLU A 246 -9.75 22.05 14.90
N VAL A 247 -9.26 20.84 14.63
CA VAL A 247 -8.44 20.57 13.44
C VAL A 247 -9.21 20.88 12.15
N ASN A 248 -8.59 21.62 11.24
CA ASN A 248 -9.13 21.85 9.90
C ASN A 248 -8.88 20.63 9.01
N VAL A 249 -9.87 19.76 8.88
CA VAL A 249 -9.74 18.49 8.14
C VAL A 249 -10.01 18.70 6.66
N LYS A 250 -8.99 18.46 5.81
CA LYS A 250 -9.08 18.56 4.35
C LYS A 250 -9.46 17.23 3.69
N LYS A 251 -8.86 16.10 4.13
CA LYS A 251 -9.16 14.77 3.59
C LYS A 251 -10.46 14.22 4.16
N THR A 252 -11.28 13.62 3.30
CA THR A 252 -12.63 13.15 3.64
C THR A 252 -12.64 12.19 4.83
N ASN A 253 -11.84 11.14 4.83
CA ASN A 253 -11.91 10.08 5.85
C ASN A 253 -11.55 10.55 7.26
N TYR A 254 -10.71 11.58 7.40
CA TYR A 254 -10.35 12.12 8.72
C TYR A 254 -11.47 12.94 9.35
N ARG A 255 -12.54 13.29 8.60
CA ARG A 255 -13.76 13.88 9.15
C ARG A 255 -14.46 12.99 10.17
N TYR A 256 -14.29 11.67 10.04
CA TYR A 256 -14.82 10.71 11.02
C TYR A 256 -14.26 10.98 12.43
N TRP A 257 -12.95 11.11 12.57
CA TRP A 257 -12.29 11.34 13.85
C TRP A 257 -12.65 12.70 14.46
N LYS A 258 -12.73 13.73 13.63
CA LYS A 258 -13.25 15.05 14.06
C LYS A 258 -14.70 14.95 14.50
N GLY A 259 -15.53 14.21 13.77
CA GLY A 259 -16.93 14.00 14.12
C GLY A 259 -17.09 13.30 15.47
N LEU A 260 -16.30 12.24 15.72
CA LEU A 260 -16.28 11.57 17.03
C LEU A 260 -15.93 12.53 18.16
N ALA A 261 -14.89 13.36 17.96
CA ALA A 261 -14.47 14.34 18.95
C ALA A 261 -15.54 15.39 19.23
N LEU A 262 -16.19 15.91 18.17
CA LEU A 262 -17.32 16.86 18.29
C LEU A 262 -18.49 16.26 19.10
N ALA A 263 -18.87 15.01 18.82
CA ALA A 263 -19.91 14.31 19.56
C ALA A 263 -19.53 14.19 21.06
N LYS A 264 -18.29 13.86 21.37
CA LYS A 264 -17.79 13.70 22.75
C LYS A 264 -17.80 15.02 23.55
N ILE A 265 -17.68 16.17 22.89
CA ILE A 265 -17.73 17.49 23.55
C ILE A 265 -19.13 18.16 23.44
N GLY A 266 -20.18 17.40 23.08
CA GLY A 266 -21.58 17.87 23.04
C GLY A 266 -21.97 18.66 21.78
N ARG A 267 -21.14 18.64 20.71
CA ARG A 267 -21.44 19.32 19.43
C ARG A 267 -22.04 18.35 18.41
N GLU A 268 -23.09 17.63 18.81
CA GLU A 268 -23.68 16.52 18.06
C GLU A 268 -24.20 16.91 16.67
N LYS A 269 -24.80 18.10 16.51
CA LYS A 269 -25.30 18.56 15.20
C LYS A 269 -24.16 18.69 14.18
N GLU A 270 -23.01 19.21 14.59
CA GLU A 270 -21.85 19.33 13.72
C GLU A 270 -21.24 17.96 13.42
N ALA A 271 -21.14 17.09 14.41
CA ALA A 271 -20.69 15.71 14.25
C ALA A 271 -21.54 14.97 13.21
N ASN A 272 -22.85 15.00 13.34
CA ASN A 272 -23.78 14.35 12.41
C ASN A 272 -23.64 14.87 10.98
N GLY A 273 -23.48 16.20 10.80
CA GLY A 273 -23.21 16.77 9.48
C GLY A 273 -21.94 16.24 8.82
N LEU A 274 -20.87 16.01 9.60
CA LEU A 274 -19.65 15.37 9.09
C LEU A 274 -19.88 13.91 8.71
N PHE A 275 -20.60 13.14 9.52
CA PHE A 275 -20.88 11.74 9.25
C PHE A 275 -21.77 11.57 8.02
N GLU A 276 -22.83 12.38 7.88
CA GLU A 276 -23.66 12.40 6.68
C GLU A 276 -22.85 12.74 5.42
N SER A 277 -21.93 13.72 5.52
CA SER A 277 -21.05 14.08 4.42
C SER A 277 -20.12 12.94 4.00
N LEU A 278 -19.72 12.05 4.93
CA LEU A 278 -18.94 10.85 4.63
C LEU A 278 -19.78 9.83 3.84
N VAL A 279 -21.00 9.56 4.28
CA VAL A 279 -21.90 8.65 3.57
C VAL A 279 -22.15 9.14 2.14
N ASP A 280 -22.43 10.42 1.96
CA ASP A 280 -22.66 11.02 0.65
C ASP A 280 -21.40 10.98 -0.24
N SER A 281 -20.24 11.27 0.35
CA SER A 281 -18.96 11.20 -0.37
C SER A 281 -18.65 9.77 -0.81
N GLY A 282 -18.89 8.78 0.03
CA GLY A 282 -18.72 7.38 -0.31
C GLY A 282 -19.65 6.94 -1.44
N LYS A 283 -20.94 7.26 -1.35
CA LYS A 283 -21.92 6.96 -2.42
C LYS A 283 -21.49 7.53 -3.78
N LYS A 284 -21.03 8.78 -3.79
CA LYS A 284 -20.52 9.46 -5.01
C LYS A 284 -19.21 8.87 -5.51
N GLY A 285 -18.45 8.21 -4.65
CA GLY A 285 -17.16 7.61 -4.96
C GLY A 285 -17.24 6.25 -5.63
N ILE A 286 -18.42 5.60 -5.67
CA ILE A 286 -18.60 4.31 -6.32
C ILE A 286 -18.62 4.47 -7.84
N VAL A 287 -17.80 3.67 -8.53
CA VAL A 287 -17.67 3.67 -9.97
C VAL A 287 -18.00 2.31 -10.56
N SER A 288 -18.67 2.29 -11.73
CA SER A 288 -19.06 1.07 -12.46
C SER A 288 -18.19 0.78 -13.70
N SER A 289 -17.40 1.77 -14.14
CA SER A 289 -16.55 1.65 -15.33
C SER A 289 -15.20 2.33 -15.11
N HIS A 290 -14.20 1.91 -15.88
CA HIS A 290 -12.90 2.60 -15.86
C HIS A 290 -13.06 4.05 -16.33
N VAL A 291 -12.69 4.99 -15.47
CA VAL A 291 -12.49 6.38 -15.87
C VAL A 291 -11.10 6.44 -16.52
N ASN A 292 -11.05 6.54 -17.85
CA ASN A 292 -9.80 6.83 -18.53
C ASN A 292 -9.38 8.27 -18.19
N PHE A 293 -8.48 8.43 -17.24
CA PHE A 293 -7.78 9.69 -17.08
C PHE A 293 -6.78 9.86 -18.23
N TYR A 294 -7.10 10.73 -19.15
CA TYR A 294 -6.16 11.19 -20.16
C TYR A 294 -4.97 11.84 -19.46
N GLY A 295 -3.75 11.36 -19.71
CA GLY A 295 -2.59 12.23 -19.63
C GLY A 295 -1.42 11.86 -18.74
N ALA A 296 -1.19 10.59 -18.37
CA ALA A 296 0.13 10.21 -17.89
C ALA A 296 0.53 8.86 -18.49
N GLU A 297 1.51 8.87 -19.36
CA GLU A 297 2.23 7.67 -19.75
C GLU A 297 2.75 6.98 -18.49
N GLY A 298 2.25 5.78 -18.21
CA GLY A 298 2.74 4.94 -17.10
C GLY A 298 1.87 4.85 -15.86
N THR A 299 0.82 5.63 -15.67
CA THR A 299 -0.14 5.38 -14.60
C THR A 299 -1.10 4.28 -15.03
N THR A 300 -0.87 3.07 -14.53
CA THR A 300 -1.93 2.06 -14.49
C THR A 300 -3.07 2.66 -13.69
N GLY A 301 -4.17 2.99 -14.35
CA GLY A 301 -5.35 3.52 -13.67
C GLY A 301 -5.69 2.61 -12.49
N GLU A 302 -5.97 3.21 -11.34
CA GLU A 302 -6.34 2.45 -10.14
C GLU A 302 -7.53 1.53 -10.46
N SER A 303 -7.49 0.29 -9.98
CA SER A 303 -8.55 -0.67 -10.29
C SER A 303 -9.89 -0.20 -9.71
N ILE A 304 -11.01 -0.49 -10.40
CA ILE A 304 -12.37 -0.22 -9.91
C ILE A 304 -12.56 -0.79 -8.49
N ALA A 305 -12.00 -1.96 -8.21
CA ALA A 305 -12.06 -2.59 -6.90
C ALA A 305 -11.42 -1.71 -5.80
N LEU A 306 -10.25 -1.14 -6.05
CA LEU A 306 -9.57 -0.26 -5.08
C LEU A 306 -10.33 1.06 -4.86
N ILE A 307 -10.89 1.65 -5.93
CA ILE A 307 -11.71 2.86 -5.85
C ILE A 307 -12.96 2.57 -5.02
N ASN A 308 -13.67 1.49 -5.33
CA ASN A 308 -14.90 1.14 -4.63
C ASN A 308 -14.62 0.70 -3.18
N SER A 309 -13.51 0.01 -2.91
CA SER A 309 -13.08 -0.29 -1.53
C SER A 309 -12.97 0.99 -0.69
N ARG A 310 -12.35 2.05 -1.22
CA ARG A 310 -12.29 3.35 -0.52
C ARG A 310 -13.66 3.98 -0.33
N ALA A 311 -14.53 3.87 -1.32
CA ALA A 311 -15.86 4.41 -1.26
C ALA A 311 -16.70 3.71 -0.17
N TYR A 312 -16.69 2.39 -0.13
CA TYR A 312 -17.36 1.61 0.92
C TYR A 312 -16.78 1.87 2.31
N TYR A 313 -15.46 1.93 2.45
CA TYR A 313 -14.82 2.32 3.70
C TYR A 313 -15.30 3.69 4.20
N THR A 314 -15.40 4.66 3.29
CA THR A 314 -15.85 6.02 3.62
C THR A 314 -17.31 6.04 4.06
N MET A 315 -18.18 5.27 3.39
CA MET A 315 -19.59 5.10 3.80
C MET A 315 -19.69 4.48 5.19
N GLY A 316 -18.96 3.38 5.42
CA GLY A 316 -18.94 2.70 6.71
C GLY A 316 -18.51 3.60 7.87
N LEU A 317 -17.51 4.48 7.66
CA LEU A 317 -17.13 5.48 8.66
C LEU A 317 -18.28 6.44 9.01
N GLY A 318 -18.99 6.96 8.01
CA GLY A 318 -20.11 7.85 8.23
C GLY A 318 -21.27 7.16 8.97
N GLU A 319 -21.61 5.94 8.58
CA GLU A 319 -22.68 5.16 9.20
C GLU A 319 -22.35 4.75 10.63
N LEU A 320 -21.08 4.38 10.90
CA LEU A 320 -20.62 4.10 12.25
C LEU A 320 -20.75 5.33 13.15
N GLY A 321 -20.38 6.52 12.64
CA GLY A 321 -20.55 7.78 13.35
C GLY A 321 -21.99 8.13 13.66
N LEU A 322 -22.93 7.77 12.76
CA LEU A 322 -24.38 7.93 12.95
C LEU A 322 -25.02 6.83 13.82
N GLY A 323 -24.23 5.91 14.36
CA GLY A 323 -24.73 4.80 15.17
C GLY A 323 -25.37 3.64 14.39
N LYS A 324 -25.29 3.65 13.05
CA LYS A 324 -25.83 2.63 12.14
C LYS A 324 -24.82 1.47 12.01
N LYS A 325 -24.66 0.69 13.09
CA LYS A 325 -23.60 -0.33 13.19
C LYS A 325 -23.71 -1.45 12.15
N ALA A 326 -24.93 -1.91 11.86
CA ALA A 326 -25.13 -3.01 10.91
C ALA A 326 -24.75 -2.60 9.48
N GLU A 327 -25.18 -1.42 9.05
CA GLU A 327 -24.85 -0.85 7.74
C GLU A 327 -23.35 -0.57 7.64
N ALA A 328 -22.74 0.00 8.67
CA ALA A 328 -21.30 0.25 8.73
C ALA A 328 -20.50 -1.05 8.58
N LYS A 329 -20.89 -2.12 9.31
CA LYS A 329 -20.25 -3.43 9.20
C LYS A 329 -20.31 -3.98 7.77
N ALA A 330 -21.50 -3.98 7.16
CA ALA A 330 -21.70 -4.46 5.80
C ALA A 330 -20.80 -3.70 4.78
N HIS A 331 -20.67 -2.38 4.94
CA HIS A 331 -19.81 -1.60 4.06
C HIS A 331 -18.32 -1.82 4.32
N PHE A 332 -17.90 -2.04 5.57
CA PHE A 332 -16.52 -2.41 5.86
C PHE A 332 -16.18 -3.82 5.32
N GLU A 333 -17.09 -4.78 5.43
CA GLU A 333 -16.93 -6.13 4.86
C GLU A 333 -16.78 -6.07 3.33
N GLU A 334 -17.59 -5.25 2.65
CA GLU A 334 -17.47 -5.06 1.21
C GLU A 334 -16.17 -4.33 0.83
N SER A 335 -15.75 -3.34 1.63
CA SER A 335 -14.45 -2.69 1.46
C SER A 335 -13.29 -3.68 1.59
N ASP A 336 -13.34 -4.58 2.59
CA ASP A 336 -12.32 -5.60 2.82
C ASP A 336 -12.30 -6.64 1.70
N ARG A 337 -13.46 -7.10 1.25
CA ARG A 337 -13.60 -8.02 0.11
C ARG A 337 -12.95 -7.47 -1.17
N LEU A 338 -13.08 -6.17 -1.41
CA LEU A 338 -12.52 -5.49 -2.58
C LEU A 338 -11.03 -5.16 -2.43
N ASN A 339 -10.57 -4.93 -1.22
CA ASN A 339 -9.17 -4.68 -0.88
C ASN A 339 -8.85 -5.15 0.54
N PRO A 340 -8.44 -6.41 0.72
CA PRO A 340 -8.10 -6.98 2.02
C PRO A 340 -6.82 -6.39 2.65
N ASN A 341 -6.07 -5.59 1.90
CA ASN A 341 -4.82 -4.95 2.35
C ASN A 341 -5.03 -3.56 2.96
N ARG A 342 -6.28 -3.14 3.16
CA ARG A 342 -6.60 -1.85 3.80
C ARG A 342 -6.60 -1.97 5.32
N LEU A 343 -5.52 -1.52 5.96
CA LEU A 343 -5.32 -1.57 7.42
C LEU A 343 -6.53 -1.03 8.21
N TRP A 344 -7.00 0.17 7.86
CA TRP A 344 -8.07 0.82 8.62
C TRP A 344 -9.45 0.19 8.42
N THR A 345 -9.71 -0.51 7.31
CA THR A 345 -10.93 -1.31 7.17
C THR A 345 -10.97 -2.42 8.21
N ARG A 346 -9.86 -3.15 8.35
CA ARG A 346 -9.72 -4.23 9.34
C ARG A 346 -9.83 -3.69 10.77
N GLU A 347 -9.21 -2.55 11.06
CA GLU A 347 -9.30 -1.94 12.38
C GLU A 347 -10.73 -1.47 12.71
N MET A 348 -11.48 -0.96 11.73
CA MET A 348 -12.89 -0.59 11.93
C MET A 348 -13.78 -1.83 12.12
N LEU A 349 -13.59 -2.90 11.38
CA LEU A 349 -14.30 -4.16 11.59
C LEU A 349 -14.12 -4.68 13.02
N ARG A 350 -12.87 -4.74 13.50
CA ARG A 350 -12.57 -5.14 14.89
C ARG A 350 -13.27 -4.25 15.93
N ARG A 351 -13.36 -2.95 15.68
CA ARG A 351 -14.01 -1.99 16.57
C ARG A 351 -15.53 -2.17 16.58
N VAL A 352 -16.13 -2.43 15.45
CA VAL A 352 -17.60 -2.71 15.34
C VAL A 352 -17.95 -4.02 16.04
N GLU A 353 -17.10 -5.05 15.96
CA GLU A 353 -17.31 -6.35 16.61
C GLU A 353 -17.16 -6.31 18.14
N LYS A 354 -16.31 -5.43 18.67
CA LYS A 354 -16.08 -5.28 20.11
C LYS A 354 -17.13 -4.40 20.81
N GLN A 355 -17.95 -3.66 20.08
CA GLN A 355 -19.00 -2.77 20.59
C GLN A 355 -20.38 -3.44 20.57
#